data_3e4f071d2fb93fc78162d959a4b75b1d
#
_entry.id   3e4f071d2fb93fc78162d959a4b75b1d
#
_cell.length_a   1.000
_cell.length_b   1.000
_cell.length_c   1.000
_cell.angle_alpha   90.00
_cell.angle_beta   90.00
_cell.angle_gamma   90.00
#
_symmetry.space_group_name_H-M   'P 1'
#
loop_
_entity.id
_entity.type
_entity.pdbx_description
1 polymer ?
#
loop_
_entity_poly.entity_id
_entity_poly.type
_entity_poly.pdbx_seq_one_letter_code
_entity_poly.pdbx_strand_id
1 'polypeptide(L)'
;MASRLFSVAKPFLNPKFPNPRSFSTSFLITKTPKKHKPKRPKPDSPRTRSVTPDSNKIPHFESLLARDAKYRFLTKTKEFLSKQPEQILRLDDAGKLYRELGFPRGRKVTKFISRHPLLLTSYRHSDNKIWLGFTDFMDQLLLEERSIMEAMEEDRVTRIRKLLMMSKNKRIPLSKIYHKRLIFGIPEDFRDKIGKYPDYFRLVVEDDGKQILELVNWDPSLAVSALEKEFLVNEDKVKKAFKFPVKYGKDLGLEENDVKKLNLLNTLPLVSPYSDGWKLDLWSLEAEKYRVGIIHEFLSLTLEKRALIHHIVEFKEEFSLTRQTYEMLKRQPWTFYLAGTEMNWAVFLKDGYDENGNLIDKDPLLVFNEKLYKFAQMQEEEEEEEEISGFREKL
;
A
#
# COMPACT_ATOMS: atom_id res chain seq x y z
N MET A 1 -16.31 72.89 19.86
CA MET A 1 -17.75 72.92 20.20
C MET A 1 -18.41 71.63 19.73
N ALA A 2 -19.10 70.99 20.66
CA ALA A 2 -20.16 70.00 20.53
C ALA A 2 -19.77 68.67 19.85
N SER A 3 -19.56 67.61 20.56
CA SER A 3 -20.36 66.77 21.51
C SER A 3 -21.47 65.92 20.85
N ARG A 4 -21.32 64.55 21.09
CA ARG A 4 -22.35 63.50 21.19
C ARG A 4 -22.81 62.92 19.84
N LEU A 5 -23.00 61.59 19.70
CA LEU A 5 -23.64 60.61 20.58
C LEU A 5 -23.17 59.18 20.25
N PHE A 6 -23.02 58.40 21.32
CA PHE A 6 -22.91 56.95 21.31
C PHE A 6 -24.23 56.32 20.82
N SER A 7 -24.14 55.34 19.90
CA SER A 7 -25.20 54.37 19.71
C SER A 7 -24.61 52.96 19.81
N VAL A 8 -25.03 52.29 20.90
CA VAL A 8 -24.69 50.92 21.24
C VAL A 8 -25.54 49.99 20.33
N ALA A 9 -24.92 49.30 19.42
CA ALA A 9 -25.58 48.20 18.68
C ALA A 9 -25.40 46.88 19.45
N LYS A 10 -26.50 46.25 19.74
CA LYS A 10 -26.62 44.94 20.44
C LYS A 10 -25.98 43.80 19.64
N PRO A 11 -25.37 42.78 20.29
CA PRO A 11 -24.80 41.65 19.60
C PRO A 11 -25.91 40.73 19.02
N PHE A 12 -25.84 40.42 17.74
CA PHE A 12 -26.66 39.43 17.08
C PHE A 12 -26.30 38.05 17.60
N LEU A 13 -27.35 37.38 18.09
CA LEU A 13 -27.32 35.96 18.51
C LEU A 13 -26.97 35.02 17.35
N ASN A 14 -25.92 34.25 17.52
CA ASN A 14 -25.57 33.14 16.63
C ASN A 14 -26.65 32.07 16.67
N PRO A 15 -27.11 31.55 15.51
CA PRO A 15 -27.94 30.37 15.47
C PRO A 15 -27.13 29.14 15.85
N LYS A 16 -27.57 28.44 16.88
CA LYS A 16 -27.04 27.15 17.35
C LYS A 16 -27.13 26.09 16.23
N PHE A 17 -26.01 25.58 15.80
CA PHE A 17 -25.97 24.32 15.07
C PHE A 17 -26.26 23.17 16.05
N PRO A 18 -27.12 22.19 15.72
CA PRO A 18 -27.36 21.05 16.58
C PRO A 18 -26.17 20.08 16.54
N ASN A 19 -25.65 19.75 17.73
CA ASN A 19 -24.66 18.68 17.93
C ASN A 19 -25.19 17.35 17.39
N PRO A 20 -24.35 16.52 16.73
CA PRO A 20 -24.73 15.15 16.42
C PRO A 20 -24.85 14.35 17.73
N ARG A 21 -26.03 13.90 18.00
CA ARG A 21 -26.38 13.05 19.14
C ARG A 21 -25.60 11.75 19.07
N SER A 22 -24.74 11.52 20.07
CA SER A 22 -24.26 10.20 20.43
C SER A 22 -25.47 9.34 20.86
N PHE A 23 -25.74 8.27 20.11
CA PHE A 23 -26.71 7.25 20.54
C PHE A 23 -26.08 6.41 21.66
N SER A 24 -26.35 6.78 22.88
CA SER A 24 -26.14 5.94 24.05
C SER A 24 -27.44 5.15 24.28
N THR A 25 -27.44 3.89 23.86
CA THR A 25 -28.53 2.96 24.24
C THR A 25 -28.19 2.35 25.57
N SER A 26 -28.70 2.97 26.64
CA SER A 26 -28.81 2.35 27.95
C SER A 26 -29.99 1.39 27.97
N PHE A 27 -29.74 0.08 27.86
CA PHE A 27 -30.76 -0.94 28.12
C PHE A 27 -30.84 -1.21 29.62
N LEU A 28 -32.00 -0.89 30.20
CA LEU A 28 -32.42 -1.30 31.55
C LEU A 28 -32.51 -2.82 31.60
N ILE A 29 -31.67 -3.43 32.43
CA ILE A 29 -31.71 -4.87 32.71
C ILE A 29 -32.72 -5.12 33.83
N THR A 30 -33.89 -5.64 33.49
CA THR A 30 -34.77 -6.30 34.45
C THR A 30 -34.32 -7.73 34.69
N LYS A 31 -33.95 -8.05 35.91
CA LYS A 31 -33.55 -9.40 36.32
C LYS A 31 -34.77 -10.35 36.35
N THR A 32 -34.77 -11.34 35.45
CA THR A 32 -35.63 -12.52 35.55
C THR A 32 -34.79 -13.77 35.83
N PRO A 33 -35.34 -14.81 36.54
CA PRO A 33 -34.53 -15.93 37.04
C PRO A 33 -34.10 -16.89 35.93
N LYS A 34 -32.88 -17.38 36.10
CA LYS A 34 -32.16 -18.26 35.13
C LYS A 34 -32.88 -19.61 35.00
N LYS A 35 -33.45 -19.90 33.81
CA LYS A 35 -33.64 -21.26 33.30
C LYS A 35 -32.44 -21.66 32.46
N HIS A 36 -31.79 -22.79 32.79
CA HIS A 36 -30.71 -23.37 32.01
C HIS A 36 -31.22 -23.68 30.60
N LYS A 37 -30.76 -22.88 29.61
CA LYS A 37 -30.90 -23.21 28.18
C LYS A 37 -29.63 -23.93 27.71
N PRO A 38 -29.74 -24.95 26.83
CA PRO A 38 -28.58 -25.63 26.25
C PRO A 38 -27.71 -24.60 25.52
N LYS A 39 -26.37 -24.72 25.68
CA LYS A 39 -25.38 -23.85 25.00
C LYS A 39 -25.61 -23.95 23.50
N ARG A 40 -26.08 -22.88 22.87
CA ARG A 40 -26.01 -22.74 21.41
C ARG A 40 -24.53 -22.77 21.02
N PRO A 41 -24.17 -23.46 19.92
CA PRO A 41 -22.81 -23.38 19.38
C PRO A 41 -22.50 -21.90 19.14
N LYS A 42 -21.28 -21.48 19.51
CA LYS A 42 -20.78 -20.11 19.24
C LYS A 42 -20.95 -19.87 17.73
N PRO A 43 -21.54 -18.74 17.30
CA PRO A 43 -21.50 -18.39 15.90
C PRO A 43 -20.03 -18.35 15.49
N ASP A 44 -19.70 -19.10 14.44
CA ASP A 44 -18.39 -19.03 13.80
C ASP A 44 -18.04 -17.56 13.60
N SER A 45 -16.82 -17.18 13.96
CA SER A 45 -16.28 -15.86 13.65
C SER A 45 -16.59 -15.56 12.18
N PRO A 46 -17.00 -14.34 11.82
CA PRO A 46 -17.31 -14.03 10.43
C PRO A 46 -16.12 -14.42 9.57
N ARG A 47 -16.25 -15.48 8.79
CA ARG A 47 -15.26 -15.86 7.79
C ARG A 47 -15.19 -14.69 6.84
N THR A 48 -14.09 -13.95 6.88
CA THR A 48 -13.75 -12.92 5.91
C THR A 48 -13.82 -13.59 4.53
N ARG A 49 -14.83 -13.21 3.73
CA ARG A 49 -14.99 -13.77 2.39
C ARG A 49 -13.78 -13.34 1.55
N SER A 50 -13.06 -14.28 0.99
CA SER A 50 -12.01 -13.98 0.03
C SER A 50 -12.63 -13.32 -1.21
N VAL A 51 -11.92 -12.34 -1.76
CA VAL A 51 -12.37 -11.58 -2.93
C VAL A 51 -12.50 -12.45 -4.17
N THR A 52 -11.60 -13.43 -4.29
CA THR A 52 -11.62 -14.40 -5.37
C THR A 52 -12.24 -15.71 -4.88
N PRO A 53 -13.14 -16.33 -5.66
CA PRO A 53 -13.57 -17.70 -5.40
C PRO A 53 -12.34 -18.60 -5.25
N ASP A 54 -12.39 -19.58 -4.34
CA ASP A 54 -11.24 -20.48 -4.09
C ASP A 54 -10.73 -21.18 -5.35
N SER A 55 -11.62 -21.43 -6.32
CA SER A 55 -11.29 -22.00 -7.64
C SER A 55 -10.41 -21.09 -8.53
N ASN A 56 -10.30 -19.81 -8.21
CA ASN A 56 -9.58 -18.81 -9.01
C ASN A 56 -8.37 -18.22 -8.30
N LYS A 57 -7.99 -18.76 -7.14
CA LYS A 57 -6.79 -18.33 -6.43
C LYS A 57 -5.54 -18.71 -7.20
N ILE A 58 -4.61 -17.77 -7.30
CA ILE A 58 -3.30 -17.97 -7.91
C ILE A 58 -2.29 -18.16 -6.78
N PRO A 59 -1.77 -19.38 -6.55
CA PRO A 59 -1.01 -19.72 -5.34
C PRO A 59 0.23 -18.84 -5.12
N HIS A 60 0.96 -18.51 -6.18
CA HIS A 60 2.17 -17.71 -6.06
C HIS A 60 1.90 -16.27 -5.57
N PHE A 61 0.78 -15.64 -5.96
CA PHE A 61 0.44 -14.32 -5.43
C PHE A 61 0.02 -14.35 -3.95
N GLU A 62 -0.69 -15.40 -3.55
CA GLU A 62 -1.04 -15.60 -2.14
C GLU A 62 0.21 -15.87 -1.29
N SER A 63 1.19 -16.63 -1.81
CA SER A 63 2.45 -16.90 -1.12
C SER A 63 3.30 -15.62 -0.94
N LEU A 64 3.29 -14.70 -1.92
CA LEU A 64 3.95 -13.40 -1.79
C LEU A 64 3.35 -12.59 -0.64
N LEU A 65 2.02 -12.56 -0.49
CA LEU A 65 1.37 -11.87 0.62
C LEU A 65 1.68 -12.51 1.98
N ALA A 66 1.73 -13.83 2.02
CA ALA A 66 2.10 -14.57 3.24
C ALA A 66 3.54 -14.26 3.66
N ARG A 67 4.48 -14.27 2.69
CA ARG A 67 5.88 -13.90 2.91
C ARG A 67 6.02 -12.48 3.47
N ASP A 68 5.33 -11.53 2.87
CA ASP A 68 5.38 -10.13 3.33
C ASP A 68 4.79 -9.95 4.72
N ALA A 69 3.71 -10.67 5.03
CA ALA A 69 3.14 -10.66 6.37
C ALA A 69 4.13 -11.23 7.40
N LYS A 70 4.87 -12.29 7.02
CA LYS A 70 5.88 -12.93 7.87
C LYS A 70 7.07 -12.00 8.14
N TYR A 71 7.60 -11.34 7.12
CA TYR A 71 8.82 -10.52 7.21
C TYR A 71 8.57 -9.01 7.36
N ARG A 72 7.32 -8.59 7.55
CA ARG A 72 6.97 -7.18 7.77
C ARG A 72 7.77 -6.53 8.91
N PHE A 73 8.13 -7.32 9.91
CA PHE A 73 8.91 -6.83 11.04
C PHE A 73 10.27 -6.29 10.63
N LEU A 74 10.94 -6.89 9.65
CA LEU A 74 12.26 -6.44 9.17
C LEU A 74 12.20 -5.00 8.67
N THR A 75 11.26 -4.72 7.76
CA THR A 75 11.08 -3.36 7.23
C THR A 75 10.70 -2.37 8.32
N LYS A 76 9.76 -2.74 9.20
CA LYS A 76 9.28 -1.84 10.25
C LYS A 76 10.33 -1.59 11.34
N THR A 77 11.04 -2.64 11.79
CA THR A 77 12.10 -2.51 12.78
C THR A 77 13.24 -1.65 12.22
N LYS A 78 13.61 -1.87 10.95
CA LYS A 78 14.60 -1.06 10.26
C LYS A 78 14.19 0.42 10.22
N GLU A 79 12.99 0.73 9.72
CA GLU A 79 12.50 2.11 9.69
C GLU A 79 12.43 2.76 11.07
N PHE A 80 12.03 2.00 12.07
CA PHE A 80 11.87 2.50 13.43
C PHE A 80 13.22 2.78 14.09
N LEU A 81 14.13 1.80 14.08
CA LEU A 81 15.45 1.93 14.71
C LEU A 81 16.32 2.98 14.02
N SER A 82 16.27 3.08 12.68
CA SER A 82 17.04 4.10 11.94
C SER A 82 16.70 5.54 12.35
N LYS A 83 15.53 5.76 12.97
CA LYS A 83 15.09 7.07 13.49
C LYS A 83 15.46 7.31 14.94
N GLN A 84 15.91 6.27 15.66
CA GLN A 84 16.26 6.41 17.05
C GLN A 84 17.71 6.94 17.19
N PRO A 85 18.02 7.66 18.27
CA PRO A 85 19.40 8.01 18.61
C PRO A 85 20.25 6.72 18.69
N GLU A 86 21.44 6.75 18.11
CA GLU A 86 22.37 5.62 18.05
C GLU A 86 21.78 4.33 17.44
N GLN A 87 20.58 4.41 16.83
CA GLN A 87 19.84 3.28 16.24
C GLN A 87 19.53 2.15 17.23
N ILE A 88 19.32 2.50 18.49
CA ILE A 88 19.02 1.57 19.58
C ILE A 88 17.69 1.88 20.26
N LEU A 89 17.11 0.87 20.89
CA LEU A 89 15.86 0.97 21.63
C LEU A 89 15.91 0.12 22.89
N ARG A 90 15.44 0.66 24.02
CA ARG A 90 15.33 -0.15 25.24
C ARG A 90 14.39 -1.34 25.03
N LEU A 91 14.80 -2.52 25.50
CA LEU A 91 14.04 -3.75 25.31
C LEU A 91 12.63 -3.68 25.93
N ASP A 92 12.49 -3.01 27.08
CA ASP A 92 11.20 -2.79 27.74
C ASP A 92 10.24 -1.95 26.89
N ASP A 93 10.77 -0.97 26.16
CA ASP A 93 9.98 -0.11 25.28
C ASP A 93 9.69 -0.83 23.95
N ALA A 94 10.60 -1.67 23.46
CA ALA A 94 10.35 -2.53 22.31
C ALA A 94 9.14 -3.45 22.53
N GLY A 95 8.94 -3.93 23.76
CA GLY A 95 7.76 -4.71 24.13
C GLY A 95 6.43 -3.94 24.04
N LYS A 96 6.44 -2.64 24.34
CA LYS A 96 5.28 -1.75 24.23
C LYS A 96 5.02 -1.36 22.77
N LEU A 97 6.07 -1.16 22.00
CA LEU A 97 6.07 -0.70 20.60
C LEU A 97 6.06 -1.87 19.59
N TYR A 98 5.58 -3.05 20.00
CA TYR A 98 5.60 -4.25 19.15
C TYR A 98 4.86 -4.08 17.80
N ARG A 99 3.86 -3.19 17.74
CA ARG A 99 3.11 -2.90 16.50
C ARG A 99 3.92 -2.04 15.54
N GLU A 100 4.58 -1.04 16.07
CA GLU A 100 5.45 -0.12 15.35
C GLU A 100 6.66 -0.86 14.78
N LEU A 101 7.23 -1.79 15.57
CA LEU A 101 8.32 -2.66 15.17
C LEU A 101 7.86 -3.84 14.27
N GLY A 102 6.56 -4.05 14.15
CA GLY A 102 6.01 -5.16 13.36
C GLY A 102 6.16 -6.53 13.98
N PHE A 103 6.49 -6.62 15.27
CA PHE A 103 6.63 -7.90 15.97
C PHE A 103 5.28 -8.60 16.17
N PRO A 104 5.25 -9.93 16.12
CA PRO A 104 4.03 -10.69 16.29
C PRO A 104 3.45 -10.53 17.71
N ARG A 105 2.13 -10.36 17.79
CA ARG A 105 1.42 -10.21 19.06
C ARG A 105 1.57 -11.48 19.92
N GLY A 106 1.84 -11.29 21.21
CA GLY A 106 1.87 -12.37 22.21
C GLY A 106 3.16 -13.16 22.28
N ARG A 107 4.17 -12.84 21.49
CA ARG A 107 5.53 -13.39 21.62
C ARG A 107 6.41 -12.47 22.47
N LYS A 108 7.31 -13.06 23.27
CA LYS A 108 8.33 -12.28 24.00
C LYS A 108 9.32 -11.69 23.00
N VAL A 109 9.59 -10.40 23.10
CA VAL A 109 10.51 -9.68 22.21
C VAL A 109 11.90 -10.33 22.22
N THR A 110 12.40 -10.72 23.39
CA THR A 110 13.69 -11.42 23.53
C THR A 110 13.75 -12.69 22.69
N LYS A 111 12.71 -13.57 22.79
CA LYS A 111 12.66 -14.81 22.00
C LYS A 111 12.53 -14.52 20.50
N PHE A 112 11.99 -13.38 20.13
CA PHE A 112 11.89 -12.98 18.72
C PHE A 112 13.24 -12.48 18.19
N ILE A 113 13.98 -11.70 18.98
CA ILE A 113 15.32 -11.21 18.62
C ILE A 113 16.30 -12.38 18.50
N SER A 114 16.26 -13.35 19.45
CA SER A 114 17.15 -14.50 19.41
C SER A 114 16.99 -15.38 18.17
N ARG A 115 15.85 -15.30 17.50
CA ARG A 115 15.61 -16.00 16.22
C ARG A 115 16.24 -15.32 15.00
N HIS A 116 16.75 -14.11 15.15
CA HIS A 116 17.38 -13.34 14.07
C HIS A 116 18.72 -12.76 14.52
N PRO A 117 19.66 -13.60 15.00
CA PRO A 117 20.93 -13.15 15.61
C PRO A 117 21.88 -12.48 14.62
N LEU A 118 21.75 -12.73 13.30
CA LEU A 118 22.54 -12.03 12.28
C LEU A 118 22.08 -10.60 12.05
N LEU A 119 20.80 -10.28 12.33
CA LEU A 119 20.22 -8.99 12.00
C LEU A 119 20.01 -8.10 13.23
N LEU A 120 19.61 -8.70 14.35
CA LEU A 120 19.23 -7.99 15.56
C LEU A 120 20.04 -8.53 16.75
N THR A 121 20.51 -7.61 17.59
CA THR A 121 21.22 -7.95 18.82
C THR A 121 20.57 -7.32 20.03
N SER A 122 20.72 -7.96 21.20
CA SER A 122 20.37 -7.37 22.48
C SER A 122 21.59 -7.41 23.41
N TYR A 123 21.94 -6.27 23.97
CA TYR A 123 23.11 -6.13 24.81
C TYR A 123 22.80 -5.28 26.05
N ARG A 124 23.66 -5.42 27.07
CA ARG A 124 23.57 -4.60 28.27
C ARG A 124 24.36 -3.31 28.05
N HIS A 125 23.65 -2.19 28.10
CA HIS A 125 24.25 -0.85 27.97
C HIS A 125 24.83 -0.34 29.30
N SER A 126 25.55 0.77 29.27
CA SER A 126 26.17 1.42 30.45
C SER A 126 25.19 1.77 31.58
N ASP A 127 23.90 1.98 31.26
CA ASP A 127 22.81 2.21 32.20
C ASP A 127 22.30 0.95 32.89
N ASN A 128 22.99 -0.19 32.68
CA ASN A 128 22.67 -1.51 33.18
C ASN A 128 21.34 -2.10 32.73
N LYS A 129 20.76 -1.54 31.63
CA LYS A 129 19.52 -2.03 31.00
C LYS A 129 19.85 -2.76 29.70
N ILE A 130 18.89 -3.59 29.26
CA ILE A 130 19.04 -4.30 27.99
C ILE A 130 18.47 -3.44 26.87
N TRP A 131 19.24 -3.31 25.80
CA TRP A 131 18.93 -2.56 24.61
C TRP A 131 18.89 -3.46 23.38
N LEU A 132 18.01 -3.14 22.43
CA LEU A 132 17.91 -3.74 21.12
C LEU A 132 18.63 -2.83 20.13
N GLY A 133 19.45 -3.39 19.26
CA GLY A 133 20.13 -2.69 18.19
C GLY A 133 20.32 -3.58 16.96
N PHE A 134 20.95 -3.02 15.94
CA PHE A 134 21.42 -3.79 14.80
C PHE A 134 22.74 -4.51 15.13
N THR A 135 23.06 -5.53 14.35
CA THR A 135 24.38 -6.14 14.34
C THR A 135 25.28 -5.41 13.34
N ASP A 136 26.60 -5.58 13.46
CA ASP A 136 27.56 -5.04 12.46
C ASP A 136 27.26 -5.53 11.04
N PHE A 137 26.75 -6.77 10.92
CA PHE A 137 26.32 -7.32 9.64
C PHE A 137 25.09 -6.58 9.08
N MET A 138 24.09 -6.28 9.91
CA MET A 138 22.93 -5.50 9.50
C MET A 138 23.31 -4.07 9.14
N ASP A 139 24.27 -3.46 9.85
CA ASP A 139 24.76 -2.12 9.53
C ASP A 139 25.43 -2.06 8.13
N GLN A 140 26.18 -3.11 7.77
CA GLN A 140 26.73 -3.25 6.41
C GLN A 140 25.61 -3.38 5.36
N LEU A 141 24.54 -4.14 5.65
CA LEU A 141 23.39 -4.23 4.76
C LEU A 141 22.66 -2.88 4.63
N LEU A 142 22.56 -2.09 5.69
CA LEU A 142 21.98 -0.74 5.62
C LEU A 142 22.82 0.22 4.77
N LEU A 143 24.13 0.08 4.76
CA LEU A 143 25.01 0.84 3.87
C LEU A 143 24.83 0.42 2.40
N GLU A 144 24.70 -0.89 2.13
CA GLU A 144 24.37 -1.40 0.80
C GLU A 144 23.02 -0.85 0.30
N GLU A 145 21.98 -0.90 1.14
CA GLU A 145 20.66 -0.33 0.81
C GLU A 145 20.76 1.16 0.45
N ARG A 146 21.51 1.93 1.25
CA ARG A 146 21.68 3.37 1.00
C ARG A 146 22.35 3.62 -0.36
N SER A 147 23.40 2.87 -0.68
CA SER A 147 24.07 2.95 -1.98
C SER A 147 23.12 2.64 -3.14
N ILE A 148 22.26 1.61 -3.01
CA ILE A 148 21.23 1.29 -4.00
C ILE A 148 20.23 2.44 -4.14
N MET A 149 19.78 3.03 -3.04
CA MET A 149 18.84 4.14 -3.06
C MET A 149 19.42 5.39 -3.74
N GLU A 150 20.71 5.67 -3.52
CA GLU A 150 21.44 6.78 -4.16
C GLU A 150 21.60 6.52 -5.66
N ALA A 151 22.01 5.32 -6.05
CA ALA A 151 22.15 4.94 -7.46
C ALA A 151 20.83 5.00 -8.25
N MET A 152 19.71 4.77 -7.59
CA MET A 152 18.38 4.78 -8.19
C MET A 152 17.65 6.13 -8.05
N GLU A 153 18.29 7.20 -7.59
CA GLU A 153 17.64 8.48 -7.30
C GLU A 153 16.93 9.06 -8.53
N GLU A 154 17.56 9.04 -9.71
CA GLU A 154 16.97 9.56 -10.96
C GLU A 154 15.74 8.75 -11.40
N ASP A 155 15.75 7.41 -11.26
CA ASP A 155 14.59 6.58 -11.55
C ASP A 155 13.43 6.93 -10.60
N ARG A 156 13.70 7.14 -9.32
CA ARG A 156 12.68 7.55 -8.33
C ARG A 156 12.08 8.92 -8.67
N VAL A 157 12.91 9.88 -9.05
CA VAL A 157 12.48 11.19 -9.53
C VAL A 157 11.58 11.06 -10.77
N THR A 158 11.97 10.21 -11.73
CA THR A 158 11.18 9.93 -12.93
C THR A 158 9.84 9.31 -12.61
N ARG A 159 9.76 8.38 -11.65
CA ARG A 159 8.48 7.80 -11.18
C ARG A 159 7.55 8.86 -10.60
N ILE A 160 8.08 9.79 -9.79
CA ILE A 160 7.29 10.88 -9.23
C ILE A 160 6.83 11.84 -10.32
N ARG A 161 7.68 12.19 -11.29
CA ARG A 161 7.28 12.99 -12.47
C ARG A 161 6.10 12.34 -13.18
N LYS A 162 6.17 11.03 -13.47
CA LYS A 162 5.10 10.27 -14.11
C LYS A 162 3.82 10.25 -13.29
N LEU A 163 3.90 10.09 -11.96
CA LEU A 163 2.73 10.19 -11.06
C LEU A 163 2.05 11.57 -11.15
N LEU A 164 2.85 12.65 -11.13
CA LEU A 164 2.33 14.00 -11.29
C LEU A 164 1.74 14.23 -12.70
N MET A 165 2.38 13.70 -13.74
CA MET A 165 1.89 13.80 -15.12
C MET A 165 0.53 13.11 -15.31
N MET A 166 0.25 12.01 -14.59
CA MET A 166 -1.06 11.35 -14.62
C MET A 166 -2.11 12.12 -13.83
N SER A 167 -1.70 12.91 -12.84
CA SER A 167 -2.66 13.56 -11.95
C SER A 167 -3.41 14.70 -12.63
N LYS A 168 -4.67 14.86 -12.22
CA LYS A 168 -5.47 16.04 -12.56
C LYS A 168 -4.75 17.29 -12.06
N ASN A 169 -4.63 18.29 -12.90
CA ASN A 169 -3.93 19.55 -12.59
C ASN A 169 -2.41 19.40 -12.34
N LYS A 170 -1.81 18.22 -12.58
CA LYS A 170 -0.37 17.99 -12.40
C LYS A 170 0.12 18.28 -10.98
N ARG A 171 -0.73 17.98 -9.99
CA ARG A 171 -0.53 18.29 -8.57
C ARG A 171 -0.91 17.12 -7.69
N ILE A 172 -0.10 16.82 -6.68
CA ILE A 172 -0.39 15.80 -5.67
C ILE A 172 0.02 16.32 -4.29
N PRO A 173 -0.80 16.16 -3.23
CA PRO A 173 -0.39 16.45 -1.87
C PRO A 173 0.86 15.66 -1.50
N LEU A 174 1.91 16.36 -1.02
CA LEU A 174 3.19 15.74 -0.68
C LEU A 174 3.02 14.65 0.38
N SER A 175 2.10 14.82 1.31
CA SER A 175 1.77 13.82 2.34
C SER A 175 1.34 12.48 1.75
N LYS A 176 0.56 12.47 0.66
CA LYS A 176 0.13 11.23 -0.01
C LYS A 176 1.32 10.49 -0.62
N ILE A 177 2.23 11.21 -1.28
CA ILE A 177 3.47 10.63 -1.83
C ILE A 177 4.31 10.06 -0.69
N TYR A 178 4.49 10.83 0.39
CA TYR A 178 5.30 10.42 1.53
C TYR A 178 4.74 9.19 2.24
N HIS A 179 3.43 9.11 2.47
CA HIS A 179 2.78 7.95 3.08
C HIS A 179 2.91 6.68 2.23
N LYS A 180 3.06 6.82 0.93
CA LYS A 180 3.20 5.69 -0.02
C LYS A 180 4.61 5.55 -0.59
N ARG A 181 5.60 6.26 -0.03
CA ARG A 181 6.97 6.28 -0.55
C ARG A 181 7.57 4.88 -0.76
N LEU A 182 7.31 3.95 0.17
CA LEU A 182 7.88 2.61 0.13
C LEU A 182 7.47 1.80 -1.11
N ILE A 183 6.21 1.92 -1.55
CA ILE A 183 5.77 1.18 -2.74
C ILE A 183 6.40 1.69 -4.04
N PHE A 184 6.89 2.94 -4.05
CA PHE A 184 7.61 3.53 -5.19
C PHE A 184 9.13 3.52 -5.02
N GLY A 185 9.64 3.06 -3.87
CA GLY A 185 11.06 3.09 -3.54
C GLY A 185 11.60 4.51 -3.30
N ILE A 186 10.75 5.44 -2.90
CA ILE A 186 11.12 6.83 -2.63
C ILE A 186 11.76 6.89 -1.25
N PRO A 187 12.95 7.52 -1.09
CA PRO A 187 13.63 7.64 0.18
C PRO A 187 12.89 8.62 1.13
N GLU A 188 13.19 8.50 2.41
CA GLU A 188 12.55 9.33 3.44
C GLU A 188 12.92 10.82 3.30
N ASP A 189 14.15 11.09 2.90
CA ASP A 189 14.70 12.44 2.69
C ASP A 189 14.27 13.09 1.37
N PHE A 190 13.37 12.46 0.61
CA PHE A 190 12.90 12.99 -0.68
C PHE A 190 12.38 14.42 -0.58
N ARG A 191 11.69 14.77 0.52
CA ARG A 191 11.19 16.12 0.75
C ARG A 191 12.31 17.17 0.73
N ASP A 192 13.43 16.84 1.35
CA ASP A 192 14.58 17.74 1.43
C ASP A 192 15.33 17.80 0.09
N LYS A 193 15.21 16.75 -0.70
CA LYS A 193 15.78 16.65 -2.05
C LYS A 193 14.96 17.33 -3.14
N ILE A 194 13.70 17.70 -2.92
CA ILE A 194 12.86 18.39 -3.92
C ILE A 194 13.55 19.64 -4.46
N GLY A 195 14.24 20.39 -3.60
CA GLY A 195 14.99 21.59 -3.97
C GLY A 195 16.16 21.37 -4.94
N LYS A 196 16.62 20.10 -5.11
CA LYS A 196 17.65 19.73 -6.11
C LYS A 196 17.07 19.69 -7.53
N TYR A 197 15.76 19.61 -7.69
CA TYR A 197 15.06 19.39 -8.95
C TYR A 197 14.07 20.51 -9.29
N PRO A 198 14.50 21.80 -9.30
CA PRO A 198 13.59 22.93 -9.50
C PRO A 198 12.96 22.95 -10.90
N ASP A 199 13.62 22.32 -11.88
CA ASP A 199 13.11 22.17 -13.25
C ASP A 199 11.94 21.19 -13.36
N TYR A 200 11.82 20.27 -12.38
CA TYR A 200 10.80 19.22 -12.40
C TYR A 200 9.69 19.48 -11.41
N PHE A 201 10.01 20.03 -10.23
CA PHE A 201 9.09 20.13 -9.12
C PHE A 201 9.04 21.53 -8.51
N ARG A 202 7.85 21.90 -8.10
CA ARG A 202 7.61 23.08 -7.25
C ARG A 202 6.79 22.66 -6.04
N LEU A 203 7.21 23.08 -4.87
CA LEU A 203 6.45 22.91 -3.63
C LEU A 203 5.61 24.16 -3.36
N VAL A 204 4.29 23.98 -3.32
CA VAL A 204 3.33 25.04 -3.01
C VAL A 204 2.67 24.73 -1.68
N VAL A 205 2.47 25.76 -0.86
CA VAL A 205 1.71 25.62 0.38
C VAL A 205 0.36 26.27 0.16
N GLU A 206 -0.72 25.52 0.33
CA GLU A 206 -2.09 26.01 0.26
C GLU A 206 -2.47 26.78 1.54
N ASP A 207 -3.56 27.53 1.50
CA ASP A 207 -4.03 28.37 2.62
C ASP A 207 -4.33 27.56 3.89
N ASP A 208 -4.65 26.28 3.74
CA ASP A 208 -4.88 25.33 4.84
C ASP A 208 -3.57 24.71 5.40
N GLY A 209 -2.42 25.15 4.92
CA GLY A 209 -1.09 24.66 5.32
C GLY A 209 -0.65 23.37 4.66
N LYS A 210 -1.44 22.80 3.76
CA LYS A 210 -1.06 21.58 3.03
C LYS A 210 0.03 21.88 2.00
N GLN A 211 1.02 21.01 1.97
CA GLN A 211 2.10 21.07 0.98
C GLN A 211 1.69 20.23 -0.25
N ILE A 212 1.70 20.89 -1.38
CA ILE A 212 1.37 20.31 -2.68
C ILE A 212 2.62 20.26 -3.55
N LEU A 213 2.92 19.11 -4.11
CA LEU A 213 3.96 18.95 -5.10
C LEU A 213 3.36 19.16 -6.49
N GLU A 214 3.90 20.12 -7.24
CA GLU A 214 3.50 20.42 -8.62
C GLU A 214 4.57 20.01 -9.60
N LEU A 215 4.16 19.55 -10.78
CA LEU A 215 5.02 19.38 -11.92
C LEU A 215 5.27 20.73 -12.60
N VAL A 216 6.53 21.11 -12.78
CA VAL A 216 6.93 22.35 -13.44
C VAL A 216 6.96 22.16 -14.95
N ASN A 217 7.68 21.16 -15.43
CA ASN A 217 7.87 20.90 -16.86
C ASN A 217 7.26 19.55 -17.27
N TRP A 218 6.43 19.60 -18.32
CA TRP A 218 5.92 18.43 -18.99
C TRP A 218 6.97 17.83 -19.93
N ASP A 219 7.18 16.53 -19.83
CA ASP A 219 8.10 15.79 -20.68
C ASP A 219 7.35 14.79 -21.56
N PRO A 220 7.17 15.08 -22.87
CA PRO A 220 6.46 14.19 -23.77
C PRO A 220 7.08 12.80 -23.88
N SER A 221 8.38 12.65 -23.69
CA SER A 221 9.06 11.36 -23.76
C SER A 221 8.66 10.42 -22.64
N LEU A 222 8.27 10.95 -21.47
CA LEU A 222 7.77 10.21 -20.33
C LEU A 222 6.27 9.93 -20.42
N ALA A 223 5.54 10.65 -21.26
CA ALA A 223 4.09 10.56 -21.41
C ALA A 223 3.62 9.33 -22.20
N VAL A 224 4.34 8.23 -22.11
CA VAL A 224 4.00 6.94 -22.71
C VAL A 224 3.87 5.91 -21.58
N SER A 225 2.67 5.34 -21.43
CA SER A 225 2.38 4.35 -20.41
C SER A 225 2.96 2.97 -20.75
N ALA A 226 3.11 2.12 -19.73
CA ALA A 226 3.54 0.74 -19.92
C ALA A 226 2.58 -0.02 -20.86
N LEU A 227 1.26 0.23 -20.74
CA LEU A 227 0.24 -0.39 -21.58
C LEU A 227 0.33 0.08 -23.05
N GLU A 228 0.62 1.36 -23.29
CA GLU A 228 0.83 1.89 -24.65
C GLU A 228 2.11 1.31 -25.28
N LYS A 229 3.17 1.17 -24.51
CA LYS A 229 4.39 0.50 -24.98
C LYS A 229 4.12 -0.95 -25.38
N GLU A 230 3.40 -1.69 -24.54
CA GLU A 230 3.02 -3.08 -24.84
C GLU A 230 2.10 -3.16 -26.05
N PHE A 231 1.18 -2.21 -26.23
CA PHE A 231 0.28 -2.15 -27.39
C PHE A 231 1.06 -1.99 -28.71
N LEU A 232 2.12 -1.19 -28.72
CA LEU A 232 2.99 -1.03 -29.90
C LEU A 232 3.75 -2.32 -30.24
N VAL A 233 4.06 -3.17 -29.26
CA VAL A 233 4.77 -4.44 -29.45
C VAL A 233 3.81 -5.57 -29.78
N ASN A 234 2.69 -5.65 -29.05
CA ASN A 234 1.71 -6.73 -29.16
C ASN A 234 0.29 -6.24 -28.90
N GLU A 235 -0.35 -5.70 -29.93
CA GLU A 235 -1.72 -5.18 -29.87
C GLU A 235 -2.75 -6.23 -29.44
N ASP A 236 -2.60 -7.47 -29.92
CA ASP A 236 -3.54 -8.57 -29.62
C ASP A 236 -3.47 -8.96 -28.15
N LYS A 237 -2.29 -8.97 -27.54
CA LYS A 237 -2.12 -9.22 -26.11
C LYS A 237 -2.87 -8.17 -25.29
N VAL A 238 -2.73 -6.89 -25.62
CA VAL A 238 -3.40 -5.81 -24.91
C VAL A 238 -4.92 -5.86 -25.12
N LYS A 239 -5.39 -6.11 -26.33
CA LYS A 239 -6.83 -6.31 -26.61
C LYS A 239 -7.38 -7.49 -25.78
N LYS A 240 -6.64 -8.59 -25.72
CA LYS A 240 -7.02 -9.78 -24.95
C LYS A 240 -7.09 -9.48 -23.44
N ALA A 241 -6.22 -8.63 -22.93
CA ALA A 241 -6.22 -8.21 -21.52
C ALA A 241 -7.53 -7.50 -21.10
N PHE A 242 -8.22 -6.81 -22.04
CA PHE A 242 -9.52 -6.20 -21.81
C PHE A 242 -10.72 -7.14 -22.10
N LYS A 243 -10.47 -8.38 -22.46
CA LYS A 243 -11.53 -9.36 -22.72
C LYS A 243 -12.06 -9.93 -21.41
N PHE A 244 -13.38 -9.90 -21.23
CA PHE A 244 -13.99 -10.44 -20.01
C PHE A 244 -14.48 -11.89 -20.24
N PRO A 245 -14.00 -12.88 -19.43
CA PRO A 245 -14.38 -14.28 -19.61
C PRO A 245 -15.82 -14.56 -19.17
N VAL A 246 -16.59 -15.26 -19.99
CA VAL A 246 -18.00 -15.62 -19.71
C VAL A 246 -18.12 -16.45 -18.42
N LYS A 247 -17.22 -17.41 -18.19
CA LYS A 247 -17.20 -18.22 -16.97
C LYS A 247 -17.07 -17.36 -15.73
N TYR A 248 -16.15 -16.41 -15.74
CA TYR A 248 -15.92 -15.48 -14.62
C TYR A 248 -17.13 -14.54 -14.39
N GLY A 249 -17.85 -14.19 -15.45
CA GLY A 249 -19.11 -13.45 -15.35
C GLY A 249 -20.17 -14.20 -14.56
N LYS A 250 -20.31 -15.51 -14.80
CA LYS A 250 -21.22 -16.38 -14.03
C LYS A 250 -20.83 -16.45 -12.56
N ASP A 251 -19.54 -16.59 -12.27
CA ASP A 251 -19.02 -16.63 -10.89
C ASP A 251 -19.31 -15.31 -10.12
N LEU A 252 -19.40 -14.18 -10.84
CA LEU A 252 -19.77 -12.86 -10.28
C LEU A 252 -21.29 -12.59 -10.34
N GLY A 253 -22.11 -13.50 -10.86
CA GLY A 253 -23.56 -13.31 -11.00
C GLY A 253 -23.95 -12.30 -12.09
N LEU A 254 -23.10 -12.08 -13.10
CA LEU A 254 -23.37 -11.15 -14.20
C LEU A 254 -24.20 -11.84 -15.30
N GLU A 255 -25.13 -11.10 -15.88
CA GLU A 255 -25.90 -11.53 -17.03
C GLU A 255 -25.05 -11.50 -18.32
N GLU A 256 -25.46 -12.24 -19.35
CA GLU A 256 -24.74 -12.29 -20.63
C GLU A 256 -24.65 -10.90 -21.30
N ASN A 257 -25.68 -10.07 -21.14
CA ASN A 257 -25.68 -8.72 -21.68
C ASN A 257 -24.64 -7.83 -21.01
N ASP A 258 -24.41 -7.99 -19.68
CA ASP A 258 -23.38 -7.28 -18.97
C ASP A 258 -21.99 -7.72 -19.43
N VAL A 259 -21.80 -9.03 -19.63
CA VAL A 259 -20.56 -9.59 -20.18
C VAL A 259 -20.29 -9.06 -21.58
N LYS A 260 -21.32 -8.94 -22.44
CA LYS A 260 -21.19 -8.33 -23.78
C LYS A 260 -20.76 -6.87 -23.69
N LYS A 261 -21.37 -6.07 -22.80
CA LYS A 261 -20.99 -4.67 -22.58
C LYS A 261 -19.55 -4.54 -22.10
N LEU A 262 -19.13 -5.38 -21.14
CA LEU A 262 -17.74 -5.39 -20.65
C LEU A 262 -16.72 -5.72 -21.75
N ASN A 263 -17.09 -6.64 -22.66
CA ASN A 263 -16.24 -6.97 -23.79
C ASN A 263 -16.12 -5.84 -24.85
N LEU A 264 -17.00 -4.84 -24.85
CA LEU A 264 -16.81 -3.65 -25.69
C LEU A 264 -15.54 -2.87 -25.35
N LEU A 265 -15.06 -2.94 -24.08
CA LEU A 265 -13.77 -2.35 -23.70
C LEU A 265 -12.60 -2.86 -24.55
N ASN A 266 -12.66 -4.10 -25.01
CA ASN A 266 -11.65 -4.67 -25.90
C ASN A 266 -11.53 -3.92 -27.24
N THR A 267 -12.64 -3.44 -27.79
CA THR A 267 -12.71 -2.77 -29.11
C THR A 267 -12.40 -1.29 -29.07
N LEU A 268 -12.51 -0.67 -27.89
CA LEU A 268 -12.24 0.76 -27.73
C LEU A 268 -10.73 1.06 -27.85
N PRO A 269 -10.35 2.21 -28.39
CA PRO A 269 -8.95 2.65 -28.40
C PRO A 269 -8.43 2.82 -26.96
N LEU A 270 -7.11 2.70 -26.80
CA LEU A 270 -6.47 3.04 -25.54
C LEU A 270 -6.59 4.56 -25.32
N VAL A 271 -6.91 4.93 -24.10
CA VAL A 271 -6.87 6.33 -23.66
C VAL A 271 -5.66 6.48 -22.74
N SER A 272 -4.72 7.32 -23.15
CA SER A 272 -3.47 7.51 -22.39
C SER A 272 -3.75 8.02 -20.98
N PRO A 273 -3.11 7.44 -19.95
CA PRO A 273 -3.17 7.93 -18.58
C PRO A 273 -2.66 9.38 -18.43
N TYR A 274 -1.87 9.84 -19.40
CA TYR A 274 -1.27 11.16 -19.42
C TYR A 274 -2.12 12.20 -20.16
N SER A 275 -3.23 11.76 -20.77
CA SER A 275 -4.20 12.65 -21.45
C SER A 275 -5.19 13.27 -20.47
N ASP A 276 -6.02 14.18 -20.98
CA ASP A 276 -7.13 14.78 -20.24
C ASP A 276 -8.36 13.85 -20.12
N GLY A 277 -8.17 12.55 -20.08
CA GLY A 277 -9.25 11.55 -19.97
C GLY A 277 -10.15 11.71 -18.75
N TRP A 278 -9.75 12.50 -17.76
CA TRP A 278 -10.58 12.90 -16.62
C TRP A 278 -11.76 13.81 -17.02
N LYS A 279 -11.74 14.40 -18.22
CA LYS A 279 -12.83 15.21 -18.80
C LYS A 279 -13.92 14.36 -19.47
N LEU A 280 -13.68 13.06 -19.70
CA LEU A 280 -14.65 12.14 -20.29
C LEU A 280 -15.88 12.00 -19.38
N ASP A 281 -17.02 11.69 -20.01
CA ASP A 281 -18.23 11.38 -19.24
C ASP A 281 -17.97 10.23 -18.27
N LEU A 282 -18.25 10.47 -16.99
CA LEU A 282 -17.92 9.58 -15.87
C LEU A 282 -18.42 8.14 -16.07
N TRP A 283 -19.55 7.99 -16.78
CA TRP A 283 -20.24 6.72 -16.98
C TRP A 283 -19.95 6.07 -18.33
N SER A 284 -19.13 6.71 -19.18
CA SER A 284 -18.76 6.15 -20.47
C SER A 284 -17.78 4.99 -20.32
N LEU A 285 -17.77 4.10 -21.32
CA LEU A 285 -16.82 3.00 -21.38
C LEU A 285 -15.38 3.51 -21.62
N GLU A 286 -15.23 4.60 -22.35
CA GLU A 286 -13.95 5.28 -22.56
C GLU A 286 -13.36 5.78 -21.24
N ALA A 287 -14.19 6.37 -20.37
CA ALA A 287 -13.74 6.79 -19.04
C ALA A 287 -13.42 5.59 -18.14
N GLU A 288 -14.12 4.47 -18.28
CA GLU A 288 -13.73 3.21 -17.58
C GLU A 288 -12.39 2.71 -18.10
N LYS A 289 -12.17 2.67 -19.42
CA LYS A 289 -10.90 2.27 -20.02
C LYS A 289 -9.76 3.20 -19.62
N TYR A 290 -9.97 4.50 -19.56
CA TYR A 290 -9.02 5.48 -19.04
C TYR A 290 -8.60 5.16 -17.59
N ARG A 291 -9.58 4.93 -16.71
CA ARG A 291 -9.30 4.61 -15.29
C ARG A 291 -8.54 3.29 -15.12
N VAL A 292 -8.84 2.28 -15.96
CA VAL A 292 -8.05 1.04 -16.00
C VAL A 292 -6.61 1.35 -16.40
N GLY A 293 -6.40 2.18 -17.43
CA GLY A 293 -5.07 2.65 -17.85
C GLY A 293 -4.32 3.40 -16.73
N ILE A 294 -5.00 4.27 -15.99
CA ILE A 294 -4.44 4.97 -14.82
C ILE A 294 -3.94 3.98 -13.76
N ILE A 295 -4.77 2.99 -13.39
CA ILE A 295 -4.37 2.02 -12.35
C ILE A 295 -3.26 1.09 -12.85
N HIS A 296 -3.31 0.70 -14.12
CA HIS A 296 -2.24 -0.06 -14.75
C HIS A 296 -0.91 0.69 -14.65
N GLU A 297 -0.87 1.95 -15.08
CA GLU A 297 0.34 2.77 -15.01
C GLU A 297 0.79 3.03 -13.58
N PHE A 298 -0.16 3.31 -12.65
CA PHE A 298 0.16 3.44 -11.23
C PHE A 298 0.88 2.21 -10.68
N LEU A 299 0.35 1.01 -10.96
CA LEU A 299 0.97 -0.25 -10.52
C LEU A 299 2.30 -0.51 -11.22
N SER A 300 2.43 -0.15 -12.50
CA SER A 300 3.68 -0.30 -13.24
C SER A 300 4.81 0.58 -12.69
N LEU A 301 4.47 1.70 -12.04
CA LEU A 301 5.43 2.58 -11.35
C LEU A 301 5.80 2.08 -9.94
N THR A 302 5.02 1.17 -9.34
CA THR A 302 5.40 0.58 -8.05
C THR A 302 6.54 -0.41 -8.20
N LEU A 303 7.33 -0.60 -7.14
CA LEU A 303 8.46 -1.53 -7.13
C LEU A 303 8.03 -2.96 -7.47
N GLU A 304 6.98 -3.43 -6.83
CA GLU A 304 6.51 -4.82 -6.90
C GLU A 304 5.35 -5.02 -7.88
N LYS A 305 5.06 -4.04 -8.74
CA LYS A 305 3.91 -4.08 -9.67
C LYS A 305 2.59 -4.45 -8.98
N ARG A 306 2.46 -4.06 -7.70
CA ARG A 306 1.29 -4.27 -6.86
C ARG A 306 1.14 -3.18 -5.81
N ALA A 307 -0.09 -3.00 -5.32
CA ALA A 307 -0.39 -2.10 -4.20
C ALA A 307 -1.63 -2.59 -3.46
N LEU A 308 -1.78 -2.20 -2.19
CA LEU A 308 -3.05 -2.38 -1.50
C LEU A 308 -4.10 -1.43 -2.09
N ILE A 309 -5.35 -1.87 -2.17
CA ILE A 309 -6.41 -1.07 -2.80
C ILE A 309 -6.56 0.31 -2.16
N HIS A 310 -6.38 0.41 -0.84
CA HIS A 310 -6.46 1.70 -0.16
C HIS A 310 -5.32 2.66 -0.54
N HIS A 311 -4.14 2.14 -0.96
CA HIS A 311 -3.07 2.97 -1.52
C HIS A 311 -3.50 3.62 -2.84
N ILE A 312 -4.21 2.87 -3.68
CA ILE A 312 -4.72 3.39 -4.97
C ILE A 312 -5.84 4.40 -4.74
N VAL A 313 -6.79 4.07 -3.86
CA VAL A 313 -7.97 4.91 -3.57
C VAL A 313 -7.61 6.22 -2.85
N GLU A 314 -6.47 6.29 -2.17
CA GLU A 314 -5.98 7.52 -1.56
C GLU A 314 -5.74 8.63 -2.62
N PHE A 315 -5.38 8.24 -3.84
CA PHE A 315 -5.20 9.16 -4.98
C PHE A 315 -6.47 9.34 -5.83
N LYS A 316 -7.65 8.97 -5.32
CA LYS A 316 -8.90 8.98 -6.12
C LYS A 316 -9.22 10.34 -6.74
N GLU A 317 -8.91 11.43 -6.05
CA GLU A 317 -9.19 12.79 -6.50
C GLU A 317 -8.22 13.23 -7.58
N GLU A 318 -6.95 12.93 -7.40
CA GLU A 318 -5.87 13.25 -8.31
C GLU A 318 -5.98 12.45 -9.63
N PHE A 319 -6.44 11.21 -9.54
CA PHE A 319 -6.56 10.30 -10.70
C PHE A 319 -8.01 10.15 -11.20
N SER A 320 -8.94 10.96 -10.70
CA SER A 320 -10.36 10.90 -11.07
C SER A 320 -10.97 9.49 -10.97
N LEU A 321 -10.58 8.73 -9.93
CA LEU A 321 -11.13 7.42 -9.69
C LEU A 321 -12.50 7.52 -9.01
N THR A 322 -13.37 6.54 -9.27
CA THR A 322 -14.71 6.48 -8.70
C THR A 322 -14.78 5.60 -7.46
N ARG A 323 -15.91 5.68 -6.75
CA ARG A 323 -16.21 4.73 -5.64
C ARG A 323 -16.31 3.29 -6.12
N GLN A 324 -16.53 3.05 -7.41
CA GLN A 324 -16.63 1.73 -8.03
C GLN A 324 -15.27 1.16 -8.48
N THR A 325 -14.15 1.78 -8.09
CA THR A 325 -12.80 1.32 -8.48
C THR A 325 -12.60 -0.16 -8.19
N TYR A 326 -13.05 -0.65 -7.05
CA TYR A 326 -12.95 -2.06 -6.69
C TYR A 326 -13.73 -2.96 -7.67
N GLU A 327 -14.99 -2.62 -7.97
CA GLU A 327 -15.80 -3.39 -8.93
C GLU A 327 -15.19 -3.34 -10.33
N MET A 328 -14.63 -2.20 -10.74
CA MET A 328 -13.92 -2.07 -12.00
C MET A 328 -12.72 -3.01 -12.07
N LEU A 329 -11.91 -3.12 -11.02
CA LEU A 329 -10.77 -4.04 -10.97
C LEU A 329 -11.19 -5.50 -11.12
N LYS A 330 -12.30 -5.91 -10.50
CA LYS A 330 -12.86 -7.26 -10.67
C LYS A 330 -13.30 -7.57 -12.11
N ARG A 331 -13.66 -6.54 -12.88
CA ARG A 331 -14.04 -6.67 -14.29
C ARG A 331 -12.86 -6.79 -15.25
N GLN A 332 -11.62 -6.71 -14.73
CA GLN A 332 -10.39 -6.84 -15.53
C GLN A 332 -9.50 -7.99 -15.03
N PRO A 333 -10.01 -9.25 -15.05
CA PRO A 333 -9.36 -10.40 -14.42
C PRO A 333 -8.08 -10.86 -15.14
N TRP A 334 -7.88 -10.45 -16.40
CA TRP A 334 -6.65 -10.75 -17.13
C TRP A 334 -5.53 -9.76 -16.79
N THR A 335 -5.89 -8.51 -16.54
CA THR A 335 -4.92 -7.44 -16.20
C THR A 335 -4.56 -7.45 -14.73
N PHE A 336 -5.57 -7.58 -13.84
CA PHE A 336 -5.36 -7.48 -12.41
C PHE A 336 -5.72 -8.79 -11.70
N TYR A 337 -4.97 -9.08 -10.64
CA TYR A 337 -5.33 -10.09 -9.67
C TYR A 337 -5.57 -9.45 -8.30
N LEU A 338 -6.69 -9.75 -7.69
CA LEU A 338 -7.04 -9.27 -6.36
C LEU A 338 -6.85 -10.40 -5.36
N ALA A 339 -5.96 -10.20 -4.40
CA ALA A 339 -5.63 -11.16 -3.36
C ALA A 339 -5.94 -10.62 -1.97
N GLY A 340 -6.11 -11.49 -1.00
CA GLY A 340 -6.31 -11.14 0.41
C GLY A 340 -7.78 -11.07 0.83
N THR A 341 -8.10 -10.22 1.80
CA THR A 341 -9.41 -10.11 2.45
C THR A 341 -10.00 -8.71 2.29
N GLU A 342 -11.30 -8.56 2.62
CA GLU A 342 -12.04 -7.29 2.52
C GLU A 342 -11.33 -6.08 3.16
N MET A 343 -10.53 -6.31 4.19
CA MET A 343 -9.81 -5.23 4.89
C MET A 343 -8.46 -4.89 4.27
N ASN A 344 -7.84 -5.81 3.49
CA ASN A 344 -6.47 -5.69 3.00
C ASN A 344 -6.30 -6.29 1.59
N TRP A 345 -7.16 -5.90 0.65
CA TRP A 345 -7.01 -6.35 -0.73
C TRP A 345 -5.75 -5.78 -1.37
N ALA A 346 -4.93 -6.68 -1.89
CA ALA A 346 -3.80 -6.35 -2.73
C ALA A 346 -4.18 -6.51 -4.20
N VAL A 347 -3.84 -5.53 -5.01
CA VAL A 347 -4.03 -5.53 -6.46
C VAL A 347 -2.67 -5.77 -7.11
N PHE A 348 -2.55 -6.86 -7.84
CA PHE A 348 -1.35 -7.22 -8.60
C PHE A 348 -1.56 -6.90 -10.08
N LEU A 349 -0.56 -6.37 -10.73
CA LEU A 349 -0.50 -6.24 -12.18
C LEU A 349 0.07 -7.54 -12.76
N LYS A 350 -0.77 -8.36 -13.39
CA LYS A 350 -0.39 -9.71 -13.82
C LYS A 350 0.76 -9.73 -14.83
N ASP A 351 0.74 -8.78 -15.76
CA ASP A 351 1.77 -8.66 -16.80
C ASP A 351 3.18 -8.32 -16.26
N GLY A 352 3.28 -7.91 -14.99
CA GLY A 352 4.55 -7.69 -14.31
C GLY A 352 5.23 -8.94 -13.79
N TYR A 353 4.57 -10.12 -13.89
CA TYR A 353 5.04 -11.37 -13.32
C TYR A 353 5.09 -12.48 -14.37
N ASP A 354 6.07 -13.39 -14.24
CA ASP A 354 6.16 -14.60 -15.01
C ASP A 354 5.17 -15.69 -14.52
N GLU A 355 5.13 -16.82 -15.19
CA GLU A 355 4.26 -17.96 -14.84
C GLU A 355 4.58 -18.55 -13.45
N ASN A 356 5.79 -18.35 -12.94
CA ASN A 356 6.25 -18.81 -11.63
C ASN A 356 5.97 -17.79 -10.51
N GLY A 357 5.44 -16.61 -10.85
CA GLY A 357 5.17 -15.53 -9.90
C GLY A 357 6.37 -14.69 -9.54
N ASN A 358 7.45 -14.73 -10.33
CA ASN A 358 8.57 -13.83 -10.17
C ASN A 358 8.33 -12.56 -10.98
N LEU A 359 8.78 -11.42 -10.45
CA LEU A 359 8.79 -10.17 -11.21
C LEU A 359 9.71 -10.29 -12.42
N ILE A 360 9.19 -9.91 -13.59
CA ILE A 360 9.96 -9.93 -14.87
C ILE A 360 11.08 -8.92 -14.79
N ASP A 361 10.80 -7.73 -14.29
CA ASP A 361 11.78 -6.65 -14.12
C ASP A 361 11.89 -6.31 -12.63
N LYS A 362 12.96 -6.78 -11.99
CA LYS A 362 13.21 -6.60 -10.56
C LYS A 362 14.03 -5.34 -10.32
N ASP A 363 13.46 -4.43 -9.57
CA ASP A 363 14.17 -3.28 -9.02
C ASP A 363 15.32 -3.72 -8.10
N PRO A 364 16.51 -3.08 -8.14
CA PRO A 364 17.63 -3.43 -7.26
C PRO A 364 17.27 -3.44 -5.76
N LEU A 365 16.39 -2.55 -5.33
CA LEU A 365 15.92 -2.53 -3.94
C LEU A 365 15.10 -3.77 -3.57
N LEU A 366 14.36 -4.34 -4.52
CA LEU A 366 13.64 -5.61 -4.28
C LEU A 366 14.59 -6.80 -4.21
N VAL A 367 15.64 -6.82 -5.03
CA VAL A 367 16.69 -7.84 -4.95
C VAL A 367 17.36 -7.79 -3.58
N PHE A 368 17.64 -6.60 -3.08
CA PHE A 368 18.16 -6.40 -1.73
C PHE A 368 17.17 -6.89 -0.65
N ASN A 369 15.89 -6.56 -0.74
CA ASN A 369 14.89 -7.04 0.22
C ASN A 369 14.74 -8.57 0.20
N GLU A 370 14.81 -9.20 -0.99
CA GLU A 370 14.81 -10.67 -1.10
C GLU A 370 16.05 -11.29 -0.43
N LYS A 371 17.21 -10.65 -0.54
CA LYS A 371 18.44 -11.04 0.16
C LYS A 371 18.24 -10.97 1.68
N LEU A 372 17.67 -9.88 2.17
CA LEU A 372 17.38 -9.69 3.60
C LEU A 372 16.39 -10.75 4.13
N TYR A 373 15.35 -11.08 3.36
CA TYR A 373 14.38 -12.12 3.72
C TYR A 373 15.01 -13.52 3.75
N LYS A 374 15.94 -13.81 2.83
CA LYS A 374 16.68 -15.08 2.85
C LYS A 374 17.51 -15.23 4.11
N PHE A 375 18.22 -14.19 4.54
CA PHE A 375 18.97 -14.24 5.79
C PHE A 375 18.06 -14.51 7.01
N ALA A 376 16.89 -13.86 7.06
CA ALA A 376 15.95 -14.13 8.15
C ALA A 376 15.37 -15.55 8.10
N GLN A 377 15.14 -16.10 6.90
CA GLN A 377 14.63 -17.45 6.72
C GLN A 377 15.66 -18.52 7.11
N MET A 378 16.91 -18.39 6.69
CA MET A 378 17.99 -19.31 7.05
C MET A 378 18.14 -19.46 8.57
N GLN A 379 18.06 -18.35 9.30
CA GLN A 379 18.15 -18.37 10.77
C GLN A 379 16.96 -19.09 11.42
N GLU A 380 15.76 -18.95 10.85
CA GLU A 380 14.58 -19.66 11.36
C GLU A 380 14.69 -21.18 11.12
N GLU A 381 15.22 -21.59 9.97
CA GLU A 381 15.43 -23.01 9.63
C GLU A 381 16.50 -23.66 10.50
N GLU A 382 17.63 -22.98 10.77
CA GLU A 382 18.68 -23.43 11.68
C GLU A 382 18.14 -23.63 13.11
N GLU A 383 17.35 -22.68 13.62
CA GLU A 383 16.76 -22.79 14.96
C GLU A 383 15.75 -23.95 15.06
N GLU A 384 14.93 -24.18 14.01
CA GLU A 384 14.00 -25.31 13.98
C GLU A 384 14.73 -26.66 13.94
N GLU A 385 15.85 -26.77 13.21
CA GLU A 385 16.68 -27.97 13.19
C GLU A 385 17.35 -28.24 14.55
N GLU A 386 17.86 -27.21 15.24
CA GLU A 386 18.42 -27.31 16.58
C GLU A 386 17.36 -27.72 17.62
N GLU A 387 16.15 -27.11 17.57
CA GLU A 387 15.05 -27.51 18.46
C GLU A 387 14.67 -28.99 18.26
N ILE A 388 14.64 -29.49 17.02
CA ILE A 388 14.32 -30.89 16.69
C ILE A 388 15.45 -31.85 17.15
N SER A 389 16.71 -31.49 16.93
CA SER A 389 17.85 -32.29 17.33
C SER A 389 17.95 -32.40 18.85
N GLY A 390 17.77 -31.30 19.58
CA GLY A 390 17.73 -31.26 21.04
C GLY A 390 16.54 -32.02 21.67
N PHE A 391 15.44 -32.22 20.91
CA PHE A 391 14.35 -33.12 21.33
C PHE A 391 14.71 -34.59 21.13
N ARG A 392 15.47 -34.97 20.08
CA ARG A 392 15.92 -36.33 19.81
C ARG A 392 17.00 -36.83 20.81
N GLU A 393 17.83 -35.93 21.30
CA GLU A 393 18.83 -36.26 22.30
C GLU A 393 18.27 -36.46 23.74
N LYS A 394 17.03 -36.00 23.96
CA LYS A 394 16.34 -36.12 25.29
C LYS A 394 15.35 -37.30 25.36
N LEU A 395 15.16 -38.04 24.28
CA LEU A 395 14.40 -39.29 24.21
C LEU A 395 15.31 -40.52 24.17
#